data_09bfdd953e9510cb34dc8c31898ddfdf
#
_entry.id   09bfdd953e9510cb34dc8c31898ddfdf
#
_cell.length_a   1.000
_cell.length_b   1.000
_cell.length_c   1.000
_cell.angle_alpha   90.00
_cell.angle_beta   90.00
_cell.angle_gamma   90.00
#
_symmetry.space_group_name_H-M   'P 1'
#
loop_
_entity.id
_entity.type
_entity.pdbx_description
1 polymer ?
#
loop_
_entity_poly.entity_id
_entity_poly.type
_entity_poly.pdbx_seq_one_letter_code
_entity_poly.pdbx_strand_id
1 'polypeptide(L)'
;KNALTTLPMGGGKGGSDFSPRGKSDAEIMRFCQSFMTELYRHIGPEVDVPAGDIGVGAREIGYLFGQYKRLTRDFSGVLTGKNLEFGGSLIRPEATGFGGLYFVREMLERAGHDIKGKTVAISGFGNVAWGAATKATQLGAKVVTISGPDGYIYDPEGISGEKIDYLLELRASGNDIVAPYAEEFPGAQFFEGKRPWEVKVDVALPCATQNELDGDDAQHLIDNGVLCVGEISNMGCTPEAIDKFIEHKMLFAPGKAVNAGGVATSGLEMSQNA
;
A
#
# COMPACT_ATOMS: atom_id res chain seq x y z
N LYS A 1 7.37 -4.29 12.93
CA LYS A 1 7.70 -4.04 11.52
C LYS A 1 9.10 -3.47 11.34
N ASN A 2 9.43 -2.35 11.98
CA ASN A 2 10.73 -1.67 11.80
C ASN A 2 11.93 -2.59 12.13
N ALA A 3 11.84 -3.39 13.19
CA ALA A 3 12.88 -4.36 13.55
C ALA A 3 13.14 -5.41 12.44
N LEU A 4 12.15 -5.76 11.63
CA LEU A 4 12.29 -6.72 10.54
C LEU A 4 13.09 -6.18 9.34
N THR A 5 13.28 -4.87 9.25
CA THR A 5 14.11 -4.24 8.21
C THR A 5 15.60 -4.38 8.49
N THR A 6 16.00 -4.80 9.69
CA THR A 6 17.38 -4.81 10.20
C THR A 6 18.02 -3.42 10.36
N LEU A 7 17.29 -2.35 10.07
CA LEU A 7 17.77 -0.98 10.25
C LEU A 7 17.59 -0.54 11.72
N PRO A 8 18.50 0.27 12.29
CA PRO A 8 18.48 0.67 13.68
C PRO A 8 17.46 1.81 13.92
N MET A 9 16.19 1.54 13.76
CA MET A 9 15.12 2.52 13.96
C MET A 9 13.98 1.96 14.79
N GLY A 10 13.42 2.78 15.66
CA GLY A 10 12.19 2.50 16.38
C GLY A 10 10.96 2.75 15.51
N GLY A 11 9.79 2.82 16.15
CA GLY A 11 8.55 3.11 15.46
C GLY A 11 7.51 3.70 16.39
N GLY A 12 6.76 4.64 15.87
CA GLY A 12 5.64 5.28 16.54
C GLY A 12 4.58 5.66 15.52
N LYS A 13 3.40 5.97 15.98
CA LYS A 13 2.28 6.45 15.17
C LYS A 13 1.61 7.62 15.87
N GLY A 14 1.13 8.56 15.09
CA GLY A 14 0.33 9.67 15.54
C GLY A 14 -0.64 10.09 14.45
N GLY A 15 -1.50 11.03 14.74
CA GLY A 15 -2.48 11.49 13.77
C GLY A 15 -3.39 12.57 14.32
N SER A 16 -4.45 12.87 13.58
CA SER A 16 -5.48 13.82 13.94
C SER A 16 -6.85 13.30 13.52
N ASP A 17 -7.89 13.92 14.01
CA ASP A 17 -9.29 13.70 13.61
C ASP A 17 -9.72 14.58 12.43
N PHE A 18 -8.77 15.25 11.77
CA PHE A 18 -9.04 16.08 10.59
C PHE A 18 -9.42 15.21 9.38
N SER A 19 -10.61 15.46 8.81
CA SER A 19 -11.03 14.82 7.55
C SER A 19 -10.68 15.71 6.35
N PRO A 20 -9.86 15.21 5.39
CA PRO A 20 -9.55 15.96 4.18
C PRO A 20 -10.65 15.88 3.12
N ARG A 21 -11.70 15.05 3.32
CA ARG A 21 -12.78 14.87 2.33
C ARG A 21 -13.53 16.17 2.10
N GLY A 22 -13.65 16.56 0.84
CA GLY A 22 -14.33 17.81 0.45
C GLY A 22 -13.56 19.09 0.79
N LYS A 23 -12.30 18.98 1.21
CA LYS A 23 -11.42 20.11 1.47
C LYS A 23 -10.59 20.44 0.25
N SER A 24 -10.36 21.73 0.02
CA SER A 24 -9.42 22.21 -0.99
C SER A 24 -7.96 21.98 -0.56
N ASP A 25 -7.06 21.96 -1.52
CA ASP A 25 -5.62 21.89 -1.25
C ASP A 25 -5.12 23.00 -0.32
N ALA A 26 -5.70 24.20 -0.44
CA ALA A 26 -5.36 25.31 0.43
C ALA A 26 -5.81 25.09 1.89
N GLU A 27 -6.95 24.43 2.12
CA GLU A 27 -7.41 24.06 3.47
C GLU A 27 -6.53 22.96 4.06
N ILE A 28 -6.17 21.93 3.28
CA ILE A 28 -5.28 20.86 3.71
C ILE A 28 -3.88 21.42 4.01
N MET A 29 -3.37 22.32 3.16
CA MET A 29 -2.09 22.99 3.41
C MET A 29 -2.09 23.79 4.72
N ARG A 30 -3.13 24.57 4.99
CA ARG A 30 -3.26 25.32 6.25
C ARG A 30 -3.31 24.40 7.46
N PHE A 31 -4.02 23.28 7.36
CA PHE A 31 -4.02 22.27 8.40
C PHE A 31 -2.61 21.71 8.66
N CYS A 32 -1.92 21.27 7.60
CA CYS A 32 -0.54 20.77 7.71
C CYS A 32 0.42 21.80 8.32
N GLN A 33 0.29 23.07 7.94
CA GLN A 33 1.10 24.15 8.48
C GLN A 33 0.82 24.38 9.97
N SER A 34 -0.46 24.39 10.37
CA SER A 34 -0.84 24.52 11.77
C SER A 34 -0.36 23.34 12.62
N PHE A 35 -0.55 22.13 12.14
CA PHE A 35 -0.09 20.91 12.79
C PHE A 35 1.44 20.91 12.98
N MET A 36 2.20 21.27 11.95
CA MET A 36 3.66 21.33 12.02
C MET A 36 4.15 22.45 12.95
N THR A 37 3.41 23.53 13.10
CA THR A 37 3.76 24.62 14.02
C THR A 37 3.83 24.16 15.49
N GLU A 38 3.04 23.13 15.83
CA GLU A 38 3.16 22.51 17.16
C GLU A 38 4.16 21.34 17.17
N LEU A 39 4.18 20.53 16.12
CA LEU A 39 4.97 19.30 16.04
C LEU A 39 6.48 19.55 15.94
N TYR A 40 6.93 20.63 15.27
CA TYR A 40 8.35 20.84 14.92
C TYR A 40 9.30 20.82 16.12
N ARG A 41 8.81 21.12 17.33
CA ARG A 41 9.60 21.12 18.58
C ARG A 41 9.97 19.73 19.06
N HIS A 42 9.29 18.71 18.54
CA HIS A 42 9.37 17.33 19.01
C HIS A 42 10.01 16.39 17.98
N ILE A 43 10.31 16.90 16.78
CA ILE A 43 10.85 16.12 15.67
C ILE A 43 12.13 16.75 15.14
N GLY A 44 12.90 15.97 14.40
CA GLY A 44 14.12 16.44 13.75
C GLY A 44 14.86 15.28 13.10
N PRO A 45 15.90 15.56 12.30
CA PRO A 45 16.66 14.51 11.61
C PRO A 45 17.34 13.53 12.56
N GLU A 46 17.69 13.98 13.77
CA GLU A 46 18.36 13.19 14.81
C GLU A 46 17.44 12.72 15.95
N VAL A 47 16.13 12.94 15.82
CA VAL A 47 15.16 12.61 16.88
C VAL A 47 14.09 11.69 16.29
N ASP A 48 12.91 12.21 16.05
CA ASP A 48 11.81 11.49 15.39
C ASP A 48 11.62 12.03 13.97
N VAL A 49 11.59 11.11 12.99
CA VAL A 49 11.42 11.44 11.58
C VAL A 49 10.06 10.91 11.11
N PRO A 50 9.00 11.75 11.08
CA PRO A 50 7.70 11.33 10.61
C PRO A 50 7.69 10.93 9.14
N ALA A 51 6.76 10.05 8.78
CA ALA A 51 6.56 9.53 7.42
C ALA A 51 5.10 9.62 7.02
N GLY A 52 4.82 9.45 5.73
CA GLY A 52 3.46 9.30 5.23
C GLY A 52 2.77 8.06 5.78
N ASP A 53 1.46 8.15 5.95
CA ASP A 53 0.57 7.08 6.38
C ASP A 53 -0.84 7.34 5.80
N ILE A 54 -1.89 6.75 6.35
CA ILE A 54 -3.27 6.96 5.87
C ILE A 54 -3.59 8.46 5.79
N GLY A 55 -4.01 8.91 4.63
CA GLY A 55 -4.37 10.31 4.35
C GLY A 55 -3.18 11.28 4.27
N VAL A 56 -1.94 10.79 4.40
CA VAL A 56 -0.73 11.61 4.34
C VAL A 56 0.19 11.09 3.22
N GLY A 57 0.05 11.67 2.06
CA GLY A 57 0.88 11.37 0.88
C GLY A 57 1.97 12.42 0.65
N ALA A 58 2.56 12.39 -0.55
CA ALA A 58 3.63 13.29 -0.94
C ALA A 58 3.23 14.78 -0.85
N ARG A 59 1.96 15.12 -1.15
CA ARG A 59 1.41 16.47 -1.04
C ARG A 59 1.47 16.98 0.41
N GLU A 60 0.91 16.20 1.35
CA GLU A 60 0.89 16.55 2.77
C GLU A 60 2.31 16.61 3.35
N ILE A 61 3.16 15.66 3.01
CA ILE A 61 4.58 15.68 3.39
C ILE A 61 5.26 16.94 2.87
N GLY A 62 4.98 17.38 1.65
CA GLY A 62 5.50 18.64 1.10
C GLY A 62 5.05 19.87 1.90
N TYR A 63 3.78 19.92 2.30
CA TYR A 63 3.26 21.03 3.12
C TYR A 63 3.86 21.04 4.54
N LEU A 64 4.01 19.87 5.15
CA LEU A 64 4.65 19.71 6.47
C LEU A 64 6.13 20.11 6.42
N PHE A 65 6.87 19.63 5.41
CA PHE A 65 8.27 19.95 5.22
C PHE A 65 8.49 21.44 4.97
N GLY A 66 7.68 22.06 4.10
CA GLY A 66 7.76 23.49 3.83
C GLY A 66 7.56 24.35 5.09
N GLN A 67 6.63 23.96 5.96
CA GLN A 67 6.40 24.66 7.22
C GLN A 67 7.55 24.44 8.22
N TYR A 68 8.04 23.20 8.34
CA TYR A 68 9.21 22.90 9.18
C TYR A 68 10.41 23.76 8.78
N LYS A 69 10.74 23.79 7.47
CA LYS A 69 11.80 24.62 6.92
C LYS A 69 11.63 26.13 7.23
N ARG A 70 10.38 26.62 7.18
CA ARG A 70 10.08 28.03 7.52
C ARG A 70 10.36 28.35 9.00
N LEU A 71 10.00 27.40 9.90
CA LEU A 71 10.15 27.58 11.35
C LEU A 71 11.59 27.44 11.82
N THR A 72 12.30 26.44 11.31
CA THR A 72 13.68 26.11 11.71
C THR A 72 14.74 26.85 10.89
N ARG A 73 14.40 27.33 9.69
CA ARG A 73 15.33 27.87 8.69
C ARG A 73 16.36 26.85 8.21
N ASP A 74 16.02 25.58 8.29
CA ASP A 74 16.90 24.47 7.97
C ASP A 74 16.29 23.58 6.89
N PHE A 75 17.12 23.13 5.94
CA PHE A 75 16.79 22.13 4.93
C PHE A 75 17.42 20.80 5.35
N SER A 76 16.78 20.12 6.27
CA SER A 76 17.31 18.91 6.91
C SER A 76 16.57 17.64 6.48
N GLY A 77 17.07 16.49 6.95
CA GLY A 77 16.50 15.17 6.72
C GLY A 77 15.24 14.84 7.52
N VAL A 78 14.55 15.84 8.06
CA VAL A 78 13.25 15.66 8.72
C VAL A 78 12.19 15.19 7.73
N LEU A 79 11.31 14.30 8.13
CA LEU A 79 10.29 13.65 7.32
C LEU A 79 10.84 12.67 6.25
N THR A 80 10.13 11.61 6.01
CA THR A 80 10.36 10.70 4.88
C THR A 80 9.13 10.60 3.98
N GLY A 81 9.31 10.08 2.77
CA GLY A 81 8.28 10.12 1.74
C GLY A 81 8.19 11.47 1.04
N LYS A 82 9.28 12.24 1.08
CA LYS A 82 9.42 13.53 0.40
C LYS A 82 9.54 13.32 -1.11
N ASN A 83 9.15 14.34 -1.88
CA ASN A 83 9.52 14.44 -3.28
C ASN A 83 11.04 14.67 -3.43
N LEU A 84 11.58 14.38 -4.61
CA LEU A 84 13.01 14.50 -4.92
C LEU A 84 13.57 15.90 -4.63
N GLU A 85 12.78 16.93 -4.92
CA GLU A 85 13.14 18.34 -4.68
C GLU A 85 13.38 18.69 -3.21
N PHE A 86 12.89 17.83 -2.31
CA PHE A 86 13.01 17.99 -0.86
C PHE A 86 13.93 16.94 -0.21
N GLY A 87 14.73 16.22 -1.03
CA GLY A 87 15.63 15.18 -0.55
C GLY A 87 14.98 13.81 -0.38
N GLY A 88 13.91 13.54 -1.10
CA GLY A 88 13.24 12.23 -1.13
C GLY A 88 13.98 11.19 -1.96
N SER A 89 13.54 9.94 -1.86
CA SER A 89 14.06 8.80 -2.62
C SER A 89 13.23 8.55 -3.88
N LEU A 90 13.89 8.03 -4.95
CA LEU A 90 13.23 7.69 -6.22
C LEU A 90 12.14 6.62 -6.05
N ILE A 91 12.44 5.55 -5.31
CA ILE A 91 11.50 4.44 -5.09
C ILE A 91 10.85 4.64 -3.73
N ARG A 92 9.65 5.19 -3.69
CA ARG A 92 8.90 5.39 -2.44
C ARG A 92 7.41 5.03 -2.54
N PRO A 93 6.64 5.53 -3.51
CA PRO A 93 5.22 5.18 -3.62
C PRO A 93 4.97 3.69 -3.75
N GLU A 94 5.78 3.00 -4.55
CA GLU A 94 5.69 1.57 -4.86
C GLU A 94 6.38 0.66 -3.83
N ALA A 95 7.21 1.20 -2.94
CA ALA A 95 8.11 0.42 -2.09
C ALA A 95 7.40 -0.62 -1.23
N THR A 96 6.23 -0.32 -0.71
CA THR A 96 5.44 -1.25 0.11
C THR A 96 4.94 -2.43 -0.73
N GLY A 97 4.37 -2.16 -1.90
CA GLY A 97 3.90 -3.19 -2.83
C GLY A 97 5.05 -4.04 -3.37
N PHE A 98 6.16 -3.42 -3.75
CA PHE A 98 7.35 -4.14 -4.23
C PHE A 98 7.91 -5.07 -3.17
N GLY A 99 8.10 -4.58 -1.95
CA GLY A 99 8.57 -5.40 -0.82
C GLY A 99 7.64 -6.57 -0.53
N GLY A 100 6.31 -6.33 -0.60
CA GLY A 100 5.30 -7.37 -0.44
C GLY A 100 5.45 -8.49 -1.46
N LEU A 101 5.63 -8.16 -2.72
CA LEU A 101 5.83 -9.15 -3.78
C LEU A 101 7.17 -9.90 -3.65
N TYR A 102 8.25 -9.25 -3.22
CA TYR A 102 9.49 -9.95 -2.92
C TYR A 102 9.31 -10.96 -1.79
N PHE A 103 8.59 -10.58 -0.72
CA PHE A 103 8.30 -11.49 0.38
C PHE A 103 7.46 -12.69 -0.06
N VAL A 104 6.38 -12.44 -0.82
CA VAL A 104 5.49 -13.49 -1.33
C VAL A 104 6.22 -14.43 -2.28
N ARG A 105 7.07 -13.91 -3.16
CA ARG A 105 7.93 -14.73 -4.03
C ARG A 105 8.81 -15.67 -3.22
N GLU A 106 9.55 -15.16 -2.24
CA GLU A 106 10.41 -15.97 -1.37
C GLU A 106 9.61 -17.05 -0.62
N MET A 107 8.40 -16.71 -0.16
CA MET A 107 7.52 -17.67 0.52
C MET A 107 7.07 -18.79 -0.42
N LEU A 108 6.68 -18.46 -1.65
CA LEU A 108 6.28 -19.43 -2.67
C LEU A 108 7.46 -20.32 -3.08
N GLU A 109 8.64 -19.75 -3.34
CA GLU A 109 9.85 -20.48 -3.72
C GLU A 109 10.26 -21.51 -2.65
N ARG A 110 10.19 -21.14 -1.37
CA ARG A 110 10.45 -22.06 -0.24
C ARG A 110 9.42 -23.19 -0.14
N ALA A 111 8.21 -22.98 -0.64
CA ALA A 111 7.17 -24.00 -0.72
C ALA A 111 7.20 -24.80 -2.04
N GLY A 112 8.19 -24.55 -2.91
CA GLY A 112 8.36 -25.27 -4.18
C GLY A 112 7.49 -24.72 -5.32
N HIS A 113 7.02 -23.49 -5.20
CA HIS A 113 6.21 -22.81 -6.23
C HIS A 113 6.96 -21.61 -6.82
N ASP A 114 6.70 -21.32 -8.10
CA ASP A 114 7.14 -20.08 -8.74
C ASP A 114 5.96 -19.12 -8.84
N ILE A 115 6.18 -17.83 -8.59
CA ILE A 115 5.17 -16.79 -8.79
C ILE A 115 4.87 -16.55 -10.28
N LYS A 116 5.82 -16.86 -11.15
CA LYS A 116 5.65 -16.71 -12.60
C LYS A 116 4.50 -17.56 -13.11
N GLY A 117 3.61 -16.96 -13.88
CA GLY A 117 2.42 -17.61 -14.44
C GLY A 117 1.25 -17.77 -13.44
N LYS A 118 1.42 -17.36 -12.19
CA LYS A 118 0.34 -17.40 -11.20
C LYS A 118 -0.65 -16.27 -11.39
N THR A 119 -1.92 -16.54 -11.08
CA THR A 119 -2.97 -15.54 -11.02
C THR A 119 -3.02 -14.90 -9.63
N VAL A 120 -3.19 -13.58 -9.59
CA VAL A 120 -3.12 -12.79 -8.36
C VAL A 120 -4.37 -11.93 -8.21
N ALA A 121 -5.05 -12.06 -7.06
CA ALA A 121 -6.06 -11.12 -6.63
C ALA A 121 -5.43 -10.04 -5.73
N ILE A 122 -5.69 -8.79 -6.06
CA ILE A 122 -5.27 -7.61 -5.30
C ILE A 122 -6.52 -6.83 -4.92
N SER A 123 -6.63 -6.45 -3.65
CA SER A 123 -7.57 -5.42 -3.21
C SER A 123 -6.89 -4.06 -3.12
N GLY A 124 -7.71 -3.01 -3.11
CA GLY A 124 -7.21 -1.64 -3.02
C GLY A 124 -6.86 -1.04 -4.38
N PHE A 125 -6.62 0.25 -4.34
CA PHE A 125 -6.47 1.13 -5.50
C PHE A 125 -5.42 2.22 -5.22
N GLY A 126 -4.76 2.11 -4.06
CA GLY A 126 -3.73 3.03 -3.60
C GLY A 126 -2.32 2.68 -4.07
N ASN A 127 -1.33 3.41 -3.55
CA ASN A 127 0.09 3.18 -3.87
C ASN A 127 0.54 1.75 -3.58
N VAL A 128 0.00 1.14 -2.53
CA VAL A 128 0.31 -0.25 -2.15
C VAL A 128 -0.17 -1.22 -3.23
N ALA A 129 -1.42 -1.10 -3.65
CA ALA A 129 -2.01 -1.94 -4.70
C ALA A 129 -1.33 -1.70 -6.06
N TRP A 130 -1.05 -0.44 -6.42
CA TRP A 130 -0.31 -0.11 -7.63
C TRP A 130 1.08 -0.74 -7.63
N GLY A 131 1.86 -0.56 -6.57
CA GLY A 131 3.19 -1.17 -6.46
C GLY A 131 3.12 -2.70 -6.52
N ALA A 132 2.15 -3.31 -5.83
CA ALA A 132 1.94 -4.75 -5.87
C ALA A 132 1.61 -5.25 -7.28
N ALA A 133 0.67 -4.61 -7.98
CA ALA A 133 0.27 -4.98 -9.35
C ALA A 133 1.44 -4.84 -10.33
N THR A 134 2.17 -3.73 -10.28
CA THR A 134 3.35 -3.48 -11.10
C THR A 134 4.42 -4.55 -10.89
N LYS A 135 4.76 -4.86 -9.62
CA LYS A 135 5.80 -5.85 -9.33
C LYS A 135 5.36 -7.26 -9.64
N ALA A 136 4.11 -7.62 -9.38
CA ALA A 136 3.56 -8.94 -9.75
C ALA A 136 3.70 -9.18 -11.26
N THR A 137 3.33 -8.19 -12.08
CA THR A 137 3.47 -8.23 -13.54
C THR A 137 4.93 -8.36 -13.97
N GLN A 138 5.84 -7.59 -13.37
CA GLN A 138 7.29 -7.69 -13.65
C GLN A 138 7.88 -9.07 -13.31
N LEU A 139 7.34 -9.74 -12.31
CA LEU A 139 7.73 -11.11 -11.92
C LEU A 139 7.03 -12.18 -12.77
N GLY A 140 6.21 -11.78 -13.73
CA GLY A 140 5.52 -12.69 -14.66
C GLY A 140 4.23 -13.30 -14.11
N ALA A 141 3.68 -12.77 -13.03
CA ALA A 141 2.35 -13.13 -12.56
C ALA A 141 1.26 -12.35 -13.31
N LYS A 142 0.03 -12.83 -13.28
CA LYS A 142 -1.13 -12.19 -13.88
C LYS A 142 -2.03 -11.62 -12.78
N VAL A 143 -2.09 -10.31 -12.63
CA VAL A 143 -3.02 -9.63 -11.74
C VAL A 143 -4.39 -9.59 -12.41
N VAL A 144 -5.41 -10.11 -11.75
CA VAL A 144 -6.77 -10.22 -12.33
C VAL A 144 -7.81 -9.40 -11.59
N THR A 145 -7.50 -8.84 -10.43
CA THR A 145 -8.41 -7.96 -9.68
C THR A 145 -7.72 -6.73 -9.13
N ILE A 146 -8.48 -5.64 -9.05
CA ILE A 146 -8.21 -4.42 -8.27
C ILE A 146 -9.54 -3.99 -7.67
N SER A 147 -9.54 -3.42 -6.46
CA SER A 147 -10.77 -2.94 -5.82
C SER A 147 -10.66 -1.49 -5.35
N GLY A 148 -11.80 -0.81 -5.41
CA GLY A 148 -12.01 0.52 -4.85
C GLY A 148 -13.05 0.51 -3.73
N PRO A 149 -13.44 1.68 -3.21
CA PRO A 149 -14.54 1.79 -2.26
C PRO A 149 -15.90 1.40 -2.83
N ASP A 150 -16.05 1.45 -4.15
CA ASP A 150 -17.26 1.15 -4.91
C ASP A 150 -17.44 -0.34 -5.24
N GLY A 151 -16.36 -1.14 -5.20
CA GLY A 151 -16.39 -2.55 -5.55
C GLY A 151 -15.07 -3.04 -6.10
N TYR A 152 -15.08 -4.09 -6.91
CA TYR A 152 -13.85 -4.59 -7.55
C TYR A 152 -14.02 -4.85 -9.04
N ILE A 153 -12.90 -4.80 -9.73
CA ILE A 153 -12.73 -5.18 -11.14
C ILE A 153 -12.20 -6.62 -11.18
N TYR A 154 -12.79 -7.43 -12.05
CA TYR A 154 -12.21 -8.68 -12.52
C TYR A 154 -11.88 -8.59 -14.00
N ASP A 155 -10.59 -8.70 -14.33
CA ASP A 155 -10.11 -8.70 -15.71
C ASP A 155 -9.35 -10.01 -16.00
N PRO A 156 -9.96 -10.97 -16.70
CA PRO A 156 -9.35 -12.26 -16.99
C PRO A 156 -8.14 -12.15 -17.93
N GLU A 157 -8.04 -11.08 -18.71
CA GLU A 157 -6.88 -10.81 -19.58
C GLU A 157 -5.66 -10.32 -18.80
N GLY A 158 -5.88 -9.84 -17.57
CA GLY A 158 -4.87 -9.30 -16.68
C GLY A 158 -4.78 -7.78 -16.72
N ILE A 159 -4.40 -7.22 -15.56
CA ILE A 159 -4.25 -5.79 -15.32
C ILE A 159 -2.77 -5.46 -15.35
N SER A 160 -2.27 -4.95 -16.49
CA SER A 160 -0.85 -4.63 -16.69
C SER A 160 -0.67 -3.50 -17.71
N GLY A 161 0.50 -2.86 -17.73
CA GLY A 161 0.84 -1.82 -18.70
C GLY A 161 -0.17 -0.67 -18.66
N GLU A 162 -0.74 -0.33 -19.82
CA GLU A 162 -1.70 0.77 -20.00
C GLU A 162 -2.91 0.70 -19.04
N LYS A 163 -3.32 -0.51 -18.64
CA LYS A 163 -4.41 -0.70 -17.70
C LYS A 163 -4.06 -0.23 -16.29
N ILE A 164 -2.80 -0.42 -15.88
CA ILE A 164 -2.28 0.13 -14.62
C ILE A 164 -2.17 1.65 -14.72
N ASP A 165 -1.67 2.16 -15.84
CA ASP A 165 -1.54 3.61 -16.08
C ASP A 165 -2.89 4.30 -16.03
N TYR A 166 -3.92 3.71 -16.67
CA TYR A 166 -5.30 4.20 -16.61
C TYR A 166 -5.82 4.30 -15.16
N LEU A 167 -5.58 3.27 -14.34
CA LEU A 167 -5.96 3.28 -12.92
C LEU A 167 -5.26 4.39 -12.13
N LEU A 168 -3.99 4.68 -12.45
CA LEU A 168 -3.25 5.80 -11.84
C LEU A 168 -3.84 7.16 -12.24
N GLU A 169 -4.19 7.34 -13.50
CA GLU A 169 -4.82 8.57 -14.00
C GLU A 169 -6.20 8.76 -13.38
N LEU A 170 -7.00 7.70 -13.33
CA LEU A 170 -8.32 7.72 -12.69
C LEU A 170 -8.23 8.15 -11.23
N ARG A 171 -7.25 7.63 -10.50
CA ARG A 171 -7.00 8.04 -9.12
C ARG A 171 -6.51 9.49 -9.01
N ALA A 172 -5.61 9.93 -9.90
CA ALA A 172 -5.06 11.28 -9.92
C ALA A 172 -6.14 12.33 -10.22
N SER A 173 -7.20 11.97 -10.94
CA SER A 173 -8.35 12.85 -11.20
C SER A 173 -9.20 13.14 -9.94
N GLY A 174 -8.90 12.51 -8.81
CA GLY A 174 -9.68 12.60 -7.57
C GLY A 174 -10.93 11.72 -7.57
N ASN A 175 -11.11 10.88 -8.58
CA ASN A 175 -12.18 9.91 -8.66
C ASN A 175 -11.74 8.61 -7.98
N ASP A 176 -12.18 8.41 -6.74
CA ASP A 176 -11.73 7.29 -5.89
C ASP A 176 -12.62 6.04 -6.08
N ILE A 177 -12.98 5.75 -7.34
CA ILE A 177 -13.80 4.58 -7.73
C ILE A 177 -13.12 3.82 -8.87
N VAL A 178 -13.42 2.52 -9.02
CA VAL A 178 -12.82 1.66 -10.05
C VAL A 178 -13.79 1.27 -11.18
N ALA A 179 -15.08 1.51 -11.01
CA ALA A 179 -16.11 1.17 -12.01
C ALA A 179 -15.79 1.64 -13.45
N PRO A 180 -15.24 2.87 -13.69
CA PRO A 180 -14.93 3.34 -15.03
C PRO A 180 -13.95 2.46 -15.81
N TYR A 181 -13.13 1.67 -15.12
CA TYR A 181 -12.21 0.73 -15.77
C TYR A 181 -12.95 -0.29 -16.66
N ALA A 182 -14.08 -0.82 -16.20
CA ALA A 182 -14.86 -1.80 -16.98
C ALA A 182 -15.56 -1.18 -18.19
N GLU A 183 -15.75 0.14 -18.20
CA GLU A 183 -16.25 0.87 -19.36
C GLU A 183 -15.14 1.06 -20.41
N GLU A 184 -13.91 1.34 -19.96
CA GLU A 184 -12.75 1.53 -20.84
C GLU A 184 -12.24 0.20 -21.41
N PHE A 185 -12.25 -0.87 -20.61
CA PHE A 185 -11.76 -2.20 -21.01
C PHE A 185 -12.90 -3.24 -21.05
N PRO A 186 -13.55 -3.45 -22.21
CA PRO A 186 -14.78 -4.27 -22.32
C PRO A 186 -14.63 -5.75 -21.96
N GLY A 187 -13.38 -6.25 -21.80
CA GLY A 187 -13.11 -7.62 -21.31
C GLY A 187 -13.22 -7.75 -19.80
N ALA A 188 -13.22 -6.64 -19.08
CA ALA A 188 -13.30 -6.59 -17.63
C ALA A 188 -14.76 -6.54 -17.14
N GLN A 189 -14.97 -6.99 -15.91
CA GLN A 189 -16.27 -6.94 -15.24
C GLN A 189 -16.11 -6.15 -13.93
N PHE A 190 -17.11 -5.33 -13.62
CA PHE A 190 -17.22 -4.63 -12.35
C PHE A 190 -18.25 -5.28 -11.45
N PHE A 191 -17.92 -5.45 -10.17
CA PHE A 191 -18.78 -6.03 -9.14
C PHE A 191 -18.99 -5.01 -8.02
N GLU A 192 -20.11 -4.31 -8.08
CA GLU A 192 -20.46 -3.24 -7.15
C GLU A 192 -20.58 -3.75 -5.71
N GLY A 193 -19.98 -3.04 -4.76
CA GLY A 193 -20.06 -3.29 -3.33
C GLY A 193 -19.45 -4.61 -2.86
N LYS A 194 -18.78 -5.36 -3.75
CA LYS A 194 -18.15 -6.64 -3.42
C LYS A 194 -16.64 -6.53 -3.26
N ARG A 195 -16.05 -7.53 -2.59
CA ARG A 195 -14.61 -7.75 -2.44
C ARG A 195 -14.14 -8.87 -3.37
N PRO A 196 -12.86 -8.91 -3.78
CA PRO A 196 -12.39 -9.82 -4.84
C PRO A 196 -12.12 -11.27 -4.37
N TRP A 197 -12.44 -11.62 -3.13
CA TRP A 197 -11.98 -12.86 -2.51
C TRP A 197 -12.73 -14.13 -2.96
N GLU A 198 -13.85 -13.99 -3.66
CA GLU A 198 -14.55 -15.10 -4.32
C GLU A 198 -13.87 -15.52 -5.64
N VAL A 199 -12.99 -14.68 -6.21
CA VAL A 199 -12.33 -14.96 -7.49
C VAL A 199 -11.31 -16.07 -7.32
N LYS A 200 -11.36 -17.06 -8.20
CA LYS A 200 -10.40 -18.17 -8.19
C LYS A 200 -9.03 -17.70 -8.69
N VAL A 201 -8.05 -17.67 -7.80
CA VAL A 201 -6.67 -17.24 -8.05
C VAL A 201 -5.67 -18.14 -7.32
N ASP A 202 -4.39 -18.01 -7.65
CA ASP A 202 -3.31 -18.71 -6.95
C ASP A 202 -2.83 -17.94 -5.70
N VAL A 203 -2.88 -16.60 -5.74
CA VAL A 203 -2.33 -15.72 -4.70
C VAL A 203 -3.31 -14.62 -4.38
N ALA A 204 -3.53 -14.36 -3.09
CA ALA A 204 -4.40 -13.27 -2.62
C ALA A 204 -3.58 -12.26 -1.81
N LEU A 205 -3.67 -10.98 -2.20
CA LEU A 205 -2.90 -9.88 -1.63
C LEU A 205 -3.82 -8.75 -1.14
N PRO A 206 -4.24 -8.76 0.13
CA PRO A 206 -4.92 -7.61 0.72
C PRO A 206 -4.00 -6.37 0.71
N CYS A 207 -4.42 -5.31 -0.01
CA CYS A 207 -3.65 -4.07 -0.21
C CYS A 207 -4.42 -2.80 0.12
N ALA A 208 -5.64 -2.90 0.66
CA ALA A 208 -6.51 -1.76 0.92
C ALA A 208 -6.50 -1.36 2.41
N THR A 209 -7.40 -1.89 3.19
CA THR A 209 -7.66 -1.43 4.57
C THR A 209 -7.56 -2.58 5.59
N GLN A 210 -7.68 -2.21 6.87
CA GLN A 210 -7.72 -3.18 7.96
C GLN A 210 -9.01 -4.01 7.89
N ASN A 211 -8.89 -5.31 8.23
CA ASN A 211 -10.01 -6.25 8.35
C ASN A 211 -10.89 -6.33 7.07
N GLU A 212 -10.27 -6.16 5.92
CA GLU A 212 -10.96 -6.25 4.63
C GLU A 212 -11.24 -7.67 4.16
N LEU A 213 -10.55 -8.66 4.74
CA LEU A 213 -10.72 -10.08 4.46
C LEU A 213 -11.16 -10.78 5.73
N ASP A 214 -12.41 -11.20 5.76
CA ASP A 214 -13.03 -11.84 6.93
C ASP A 214 -13.03 -13.37 6.85
N GLY A 215 -13.69 -14.03 7.82
CA GLY A 215 -13.71 -15.49 7.90
C GLY A 215 -14.41 -16.16 6.72
N ASP A 216 -15.44 -15.56 6.16
CA ASP A 216 -16.14 -16.09 5.00
C ASP A 216 -15.30 -15.94 3.73
N ASP A 217 -14.66 -14.78 3.56
CA ASP A 217 -13.69 -14.54 2.50
C ASP A 217 -12.53 -15.56 2.55
N ALA A 218 -12.02 -15.83 3.76
CA ALA A 218 -10.97 -16.82 3.96
C ALA A 218 -11.42 -18.22 3.55
N GLN A 219 -12.68 -18.58 3.83
CA GLN A 219 -13.23 -19.87 3.41
C GLN A 219 -13.31 -19.98 1.89
N HIS A 220 -13.74 -18.91 1.20
CA HIS A 220 -13.75 -18.88 -0.26
C HIS A 220 -12.36 -19.09 -0.87
N LEU A 221 -11.33 -18.42 -0.30
CA LEU A 221 -9.95 -18.59 -0.76
C LEU A 221 -9.43 -20.01 -0.55
N ILE A 222 -9.76 -20.64 0.59
CA ILE A 222 -9.41 -22.03 0.90
C ILE A 222 -10.08 -22.98 -0.08
N ASP A 223 -11.39 -22.86 -0.29
CA ASP A 223 -12.17 -23.71 -1.16
C ASP A 223 -11.73 -23.58 -2.63
N ASN A 224 -11.29 -22.41 -3.04
CA ASN A 224 -10.72 -22.13 -4.36
C ASN A 224 -9.29 -22.66 -4.53
N GLY A 225 -8.63 -23.14 -3.46
CA GLY A 225 -7.29 -23.70 -3.49
C GLY A 225 -6.19 -22.67 -3.65
N VAL A 226 -6.36 -21.46 -3.11
CA VAL A 226 -5.34 -20.40 -3.09
C VAL A 226 -4.08 -20.91 -2.40
N LEU A 227 -2.92 -20.72 -3.02
CA LEU A 227 -1.63 -21.20 -2.49
C LEU A 227 -1.14 -20.37 -1.32
N CYS A 228 -1.27 -19.04 -1.42
CA CYS A 228 -0.83 -18.17 -0.34
C CYS A 228 -1.65 -16.87 -0.23
N VAL A 229 -1.67 -16.35 0.99
CA VAL A 229 -2.20 -15.02 1.32
C VAL A 229 -1.07 -14.20 1.94
N GLY A 230 -0.78 -13.04 1.36
CA GLY A 230 0.21 -12.10 1.88
C GLY A 230 -0.40 -10.74 2.16
N GLU A 231 -0.51 -10.35 3.43
CA GLU A 231 -1.03 -9.02 3.80
C GLU A 231 -0.03 -7.93 3.40
N ILE A 232 -0.32 -7.17 2.36
CA ILE A 232 0.48 -5.98 2.04
C ILE A 232 -0.10 -4.74 2.74
N SER A 233 -1.41 -4.73 3.03
CA SER A 233 -2.02 -3.76 3.94
C SER A 233 -1.65 -4.03 5.41
N ASN A 234 -1.97 -3.08 6.29
CA ASN A 234 -1.83 -3.29 7.73
C ASN A 234 -3.05 -4.02 8.28
N MET A 235 -2.87 -5.25 8.79
CA MET A 235 -3.95 -6.06 9.36
C MET A 235 -5.10 -6.26 8.37
N GLY A 236 -4.81 -6.67 7.13
CA GLY A 236 -5.82 -6.87 6.08
C GLY A 236 -6.84 -7.97 6.42
N CYS A 237 -6.41 -9.01 7.13
CA CYS A 237 -7.26 -10.12 7.54
C CYS A 237 -7.78 -9.95 8.97
N THR A 238 -9.00 -10.40 9.22
CA THR A 238 -9.53 -10.53 10.58
C THR A 238 -8.85 -11.68 11.32
N PRO A 239 -8.85 -11.68 12.67
CA PRO A 239 -8.33 -12.82 13.43
C PRO A 239 -8.95 -14.15 13.05
N GLU A 240 -10.25 -14.18 12.79
CA GLU A 240 -10.96 -15.39 12.33
C GLU A 240 -10.43 -15.90 10.98
N ALA A 241 -10.18 -15.01 10.03
CA ALA A 241 -9.59 -15.37 8.74
C ALA A 241 -8.19 -15.98 8.92
N ILE A 242 -7.37 -15.36 9.77
CA ILE A 242 -6.01 -15.84 10.07
C ILE A 242 -6.06 -17.24 10.68
N ASP A 243 -6.95 -17.47 11.64
CA ASP A 243 -7.10 -18.79 12.30
C ASP A 243 -7.47 -19.85 11.26
N LYS A 244 -8.41 -19.57 10.34
CA LYS A 244 -8.76 -20.49 9.24
C LYS A 244 -7.56 -20.81 8.34
N PHE A 245 -6.75 -19.81 7.96
CA PHE A 245 -5.54 -20.05 7.14
C PHE A 245 -4.52 -20.95 7.86
N ILE A 246 -4.32 -20.74 9.17
CA ILE A 246 -3.40 -21.55 9.99
C ILE A 246 -3.92 -22.98 10.12
N GLU A 247 -5.21 -23.17 10.43
CA GLU A 247 -5.85 -24.48 10.56
C GLU A 247 -5.74 -25.31 9.27
N HIS A 248 -5.91 -24.66 8.10
CA HIS A 248 -5.78 -25.30 6.79
C HIS A 248 -4.35 -25.37 6.28
N LYS A 249 -3.36 -24.94 7.07
CA LYS A 249 -1.92 -24.95 6.71
C LYS A 249 -1.62 -24.20 5.42
N MET A 250 -2.40 -23.17 5.12
CA MET A 250 -2.11 -22.28 4.00
C MET A 250 -0.86 -21.45 4.27
N LEU A 251 -0.17 -21.08 3.21
CA LEU A 251 0.91 -20.10 3.30
C LEU A 251 0.29 -18.74 3.59
N PHE A 252 0.43 -18.29 4.83
CA PHE A 252 -0.03 -16.97 5.27
C PHE A 252 1.13 -16.13 5.81
N ALA A 253 1.19 -14.88 5.41
CA ALA A 253 2.19 -13.95 5.89
C ALA A 253 1.55 -12.65 6.40
N PRO A 254 1.81 -12.27 7.67
CA PRO A 254 1.20 -11.11 8.30
C PRO A 254 1.79 -9.78 7.80
N GLY A 255 0.98 -8.74 7.75
CA GLY A 255 1.33 -7.42 7.24
C GLY A 255 2.58 -6.81 7.86
N LYS A 256 2.82 -7.03 9.15
CA LYS A 256 4.04 -6.55 9.83
C LYS A 256 5.35 -7.09 9.22
N ALA A 257 5.31 -8.21 8.51
CA ALA A 257 6.45 -8.77 7.78
C ALA A 257 6.38 -8.38 6.29
N VAL A 258 5.25 -8.65 5.65
CA VAL A 258 5.07 -8.51 4.20
C VAL A 258 5.23 -7.07 3.72
N ASN A 259 4.68 -6.10 4.46
CA ASN A 259 4.71 -4.70 4.05
C ASN A 259 5.88 -3.88 4.60
N ALA A 260 6.94 -4.53 5.05
CA ALA A 260 8.12 -3.85 5.61
C ALA A 260 8.93 -3.04 4.57
N GLY A 261 8.73 -3.27 3.27
CA GLY A 261 9.45 -2.56 2.20
C GLY A 261 9.29 -1.05 2.24
N GLY A 262 8.09 -0.55 2.55
CA GLY A 262 7.86 0.88 2.70
C GLY A 262 8.68 1.52 3.82
N VAL A 263 8.71 0.91 5.00
CA VAL A 263 9.49 1.43 6.13
C VAL A 263 11.01 1.21 5.93
N ALA A 264 11.42 0.15 5.24
CA ALA A 264 12.81 -0.04 4.86
C ALA A 264 13.31 1.11 3.98
N THR A 265 12.54 1.48 2.96
CA THR A 265 12.86 2.62 2.09
C THR A 265 12.86 3.93 2.87
N SER A 266 11.95 4.12 3.83
CA SER A 266 11.99 5.29 4.71
C SER A 266 13.30 5.36 5.53
N GLY A 267 13.76 4.24 6.07
CA GLY A 267 15.04 4.18 6.78
C GLY A 267 16.24 4.48 5.88
N LEU A 268 16.21 4.03 4.62
CA LEU A 268 17.24 4.37 3.65
C LEU A 268 17.21 5.86 3.26
N GLU A 269 16.02 6.45 3.15
CA GLU A 269 15.87 7.90 2.93
C GLU A 269 16.45 8.70 4.11
N MET A 270 16.22 8.26 5.36
CA MET A 270 16.88 8.86 6.53
C MET A 270 18.41 8.82 6.40
N SER A 271 18.98 7.66 6.08
CA SER A 271 20.42 7.49 5.88
C SER A 271 20.98 8.33 4.73
N GLN A 272 20.20 8.50 3.66
CA GLN A 272 20.57 9.36 2.53
C GLN A 272 20.64 10.84 2.92
N ASN A 273 19.83 11.26 3.88
CA ASN A 273 19.69 12.66 4.30
C ASN A 273 20.54 13.00 5.56
N ALA A 274 21.25 12.02 6.12
CA ALA A 274 22.07 12.19 7.32
C ALA A 274 23.43 12.87 7.06
#